data_f3618ffa78b4a9d5820534ab2dd65bf5
#
_entry.id   f3618ffa78b4a9d5820534ab2dd65bf5
#
_cell.length_a   1.000
_cell.length_b   1.000
_cell.length_c   1.000
_cell.angle_alpha   90.00
_cell.angle_beta   90.00
_cell.angle_gamma   90.00
#
_symmetry.space_group_name_H-M   'P 1'
#
loop_
_entity.id
_entity.type
_entity.pdbx_description
1 polymer ?
#
loop_
_entity_poly.entity_id
_entity_poly.type
_entity_poly.pdbx_seq_one_letter_code
_entity_poly.pdbx_strand_id
1 'polypeptide(L)'
;MRGVTSEGGRLLIDGEPQLVLAGEIHYFRVPREQWADRLDALVEAGCNTVASYIPWLLHELPDGSIDVTGATRPDRDVAAFIDLCAERGLWFFARPGPFVMAELMNEGIPYRIYREHPELVPVGWDGVRTPSRTLDYLNPVFLAEVRRWYATVLPLIASRTVGNGGNVIALQLDNEIGMLAWVTNSPDLTPHLLADFRRWVLFRYAEPSMRYPVALADDAAWAAAVRSPQEAWAGALR
;
A
#
# COMPACT_ATOMS: atom_id res chain seq x y z
N MET A 1 -28.35 -1.30 -9.55
CA MET A 1 -26.96 -1.43 -10.06
C MET A 1 -26.20 -2.19 -8.98
N ARG A 2 -25.60 -3.35 -9.32
CA ARG A 2 -24.77 -4.05 -8.33
C ARG A 2 -23.49 -3.28 -8.11
N GLY A 3 -23.09 -3.11 -6.86
CA GLY A 3 -21.84 -2.43 -6.53
C GLY A 3 -21.83 -1.83 -5.12
N VAL A 4 -20.71 -1.19 -4.82
CA VAL A 4 -20.51 -0.48 -3.55
C VAL A 4 -20.50 1.01 -3.83
N THR A 5 -21.31 1.77 -3.09
CA THR A 5 -21.42 3.24 -3.21
C THR A 5 -21.43 3.86 -1.81
N SER A 6 -21.26 5.18 -1.73
CA SER A 6 -21.46 5.91 -0.49
C SER A 6 -22.45 7.06 -0.72
N GLU A 7 -23.43 7.18 0.18
CA GLU A 7 -24.45 8.23 0.13
C GLU A 7 -24.77 8.71 1.55
N GLY A 8 -24.78 10.02 1.77
CA GLY A 8 -25.07 10.61 3.07
C GLY A 8 -24.18 10.09 4.22
N GLY A 9 -22.91 9.76 3.94
CA GLY A 9 -21.99 9.20 4.92
C GLY A 9 -22.21 7.71 5.27
N ARG A 10 -23.06 7.02 4.50
CA ARG A 10 -23.33 5.60 4.65
C ARG A 10 -22.74 4.80 3.49
N LEU A 11 -22.21 3.62 3.80
CA LEU A 11 -21.83 2.65 2.77
C LEU A 11 -23.07 1.88 2.33
N LEU A 12 -23.25 1.77 1.02
CA LEU A 12 -24.32 0.98 0.42
C LEU A 12 -23.71 -0.16 -0.38
N ILE A 13 -24.20 -1.37 -0.17
CA ILE A 13 -23.89 -2.53 -0.99
C ILE A 13 -25.16 -2.93 -1.72
N ASP A 14 -25.12 -2.93 -3.05
CA ASP A 14 -26.27 -3.17 -3.93
C ASP A 14 -27.48 -2.26 -3.61
N GLY A 15 -27.20 -1.03 -3.15
CA GLY A 15 -28.20 -0.02 -2.80
C GLY A 15 -28.71 -0.10 -1.36
N GLU A 16 -28.33 -1.13 -0.60
CA GLU A 16 -28.76 -1.31 0.79
C GLU A 16 -27.68 -0.77 1.76
N PRO A 17 -28.06 0.05 2.74
CA PRO A 17 -27.12 0.53 3.76
C PRO A 17 -26.52 -0.61 4.57
N GLN A 18 -25.20 -0.62 4.70
CA GLN A 18 -24.47 -1.65 5.45
C GLN A 18 -23.58 -1.02 6.53
N LEU A 19 -23.63 -1.61 7.73
CA LEU A 19 -22.62 -1.42 8.76
C LEU A 19 -21.57 -2.51 8.59
N VAL A 20 -20.34 -2.11 8.25
CA VAL A 20 -19.24 -3.06 8.10
C VAL A 20 -18.61 -3.32 9.45
N LEU A 21 -18.73 -4.56 9.92
CA LEU A 21 -18.09 -5.09 11.12
C LEU A 21 -17.01 -6.08 10.67
N ALA A 22 -15.80 -5.60 10.51
CA ALA A 22 -14.71 -6.40 9.96
C ALA A 22 -13.87 -7.05 11.07
N GLY A 23 -13.66 -8.36 10.94
CA GLY A 23 -12.60 -9.07 11.63
C GLY A 23 -11.39 -9.25 10.71
N GLU A 24 -10.18 -9.25 11.25
CA GLU A 24 -8.97 -9.40 10.47
C GLU A 24 -8.40 -10.82 10.61
N ILE A 25 -8.26 -11.52 9.48
CA ILE A 25 -7.61 -12.83 9.40
C ILE A 25 -6.57 -12.77 8.28
N HIS A 26 -5.33 -13.07 8.64
CA HIS A 26 -4.26 -13.22 7.68
C HIS A 26 -4.15 -14.69 7.25
N TYR A 27 -4.77 -15.04 6.10
CA TYR A 27 -4.80 -16.41 5.57
C TYR A 27 -3.41 -17.07 5.54
N PHE A 28 -2.37 -16.31 5.27
CA PHE A 28 -0.98 -16.79 5.19
C PHE A 28 -0.34 -17.10 6.57
N ARG A 29 -0.98 -16.74 7.67
CA ARG A 29 -0.57 -17.05 9.07
C ARG A 29 -1.35 -18.19 9.66
N VAL A 30 -2.34 -18.70 8.94
CA VAL A 30 -3.23 -19.79 9.37
C VAL A 30 -3.11 -20.93 8.38
N PRO A 31 -2.85 -22.18 8.83
CA PRO A 31 -2.88 -23.33 7.95
C PRO A 31 -4.20 -23.40 7.17
N ARG A 32 -4.12 -23.75 5.87
CA ARG A 32 -5.29 -23.72 4.98
C ARG A 32 -6.47 -24.52 5.51
N GLU A 33 -6.21 -25.66 6.13
CA GLU A 33 -7.21 -26.54 6.72
C GLU A 33 -7.97 -25.91 7.90
N GLN A 34 -7.44 -24.84 8.49
CA GLN A 34 -8.06 -24.11 9.58
C GLN A 34 -8.80 -22.83 9.13
N TRP A 35 -8.73 -22.46 7.85
CA TRP A 35 -9.39 -21.24 7.37
C TRP A 35 -10.89 -21.24 7.68
N ALA A 36 -11.56 -22.37 7.44
CA ALA A 36 -12.98 -22.53 7.68
C ALA A 36 -13.34 -22.21 9.13
N ASP A 37 -12.67 -22.86 10.08
CA ASP A 37 -12.94 -22.71 11.52
C ASP A 37 -12.70 -21.26 11.99
N ARG A 38 -11.68 -20.58 11.45
CA ARG A 38 -11.39 -19.19 11.80
C ARG A 38 -12.44 -18.21 11.26
N LEU A 39 -12.93 -18.47 10.05
CA LEU A 39 -14.00 -17.67 9.44
C LEU A 39 -15.33 -17.89 10.18
N ASP A 40 -15.64 -19.15 10.56
CA ASP A 40 -16.82 -19.48 11.33
C ASP A 40 -16.81 -18.77 12.70
N ALA A 41 -15.66 -18.72 13.37
CA ALA A 41 -15.51 -17.97 14.62
C ALA A 41 -15.75 -16.44 14.44
N LEU A 42 -15.38 -15.85 13.30
CA LEU A 42 -15.71 -14.44 13.01
C LEU A 42 -17.23 -14.25 12.82
N VAL A 43 -17.89 -15.17 12.13
CA VAL A 43 -19.35 -15.13 11.97
C VAL A 43 -20.04 -15.22 13.33
N GLU A 44 -19.60 -16.14 14.19
CA GLU A 44 -20.12 -16.29 15.56
C GLU A 44 -19.89 -15.04 16.41
N ALA A 45 -18.77 -14.33 16.20
CA ALA A 45 -18.48 -13.04 16.85
C ALA A 45 -19.31 -11.87 16.31
N GLY A 46 -20.17 -12.10 15.29
CA GLY A 46 -21.03 -11.07 14.70
C GLY A 46 -20.35 -10.23 13.62
N CYS A 47 -19.18 -10.61 13.14
CA CYS A 47 -18.55 -9.96 11.99
C CYS A 47 -19.28 -10.31 10.69
N ASN A 48 -19.37 -9.36 9.78
CA ASN A 48 -19.93 -9.54 8.44
C ASN A 48 -18.90 -9.33 7.33
N THR A 49 -17.67 -9.05 7.70
CA THR A 49 -16.58 -8.73 6.77
C THR A 49 -15.27 -9.32 7.29
N VAL A 50 -14.45 -9.78 6.37
CA VAL A 50 -13.05 -10.17 6.62
C VAL A 50 -12.12 -9.19 5.96
N ALA A 51 -11.20 -8.61 6.72
CA ALA A 51 -10.06 -7.88 6.18
C ALA A 51 -8.83 -8.79 6.16
N SER A 52 -8.07 -8.76 5.07
CA SER A 52 -6.81 -9.49 5.00
C SER A 52 -5.79 -8.77 4.12
N TYR A 53 -4.55 -8.73 4.59
CA TYR A 53 -3.42 -8.40 3.72
C TYR A 53 -3.18 -9.50 2.71
N ILE A 54 -2.67 -9.12 1.54
CA ILE A 54 -2.18 -10.01 0.48
C ILE A 54 -0.74 -9.60 0.21
N PRO A 55 0.24 -10.06 1.04
CA PRO A 55 1.60 -9.55 1.00
C PRO A 55 2.36 -10.04 -0.22
N TRP A 56 2.89 -9.11 -1.01
CA TRP A 56 3.71 -9.43 -2.18
C TRP A 56 4.90 -10.34 -1.83
N LEU A 57 5.59 -10.06 -0.72
CA LEU A 57 6.71 -10.87 -0.21
C LEU A 57 6.42 -12.38 -0.14
N LEU A 58 5.19 -12.76 0.24
CA LEU A 58 4.82 -14.16 0.42
C LEU A 58 4.43 -14.84 -0.89
N HIS A 59 4.06 -14.07 -1.88
CA HIS A 59 3.60 -14.56 -3.19
C HIS A 59 4.70 -14.58 -4.25
N GLU A 60 5.74 -13.75 -4.11
CA GLU A 60 6.89 -13.80 -5.02
C GLU A 60 7.80 -14.99 -4.69
N LEU A 61 8.12 -15.78 -5.70
CA LEU A 61 9.01 -16.92 -5.59
C LEU A 61 10.48 -16.49 -5.79
N PRO A 62 11.45 -17.33 -5.43
CA PRO A 62 12.87 -17.00 -5.58
C PRO A 62 13.31 -16.65 -6.99
N ASP A 63 12.61 -17.16 -8.01
CA ASP A 63 12.84 -16.85 -9.44
C ASP A 63 12.15 -15.57 -9.92
N GLY A 64 11.44 -14.87 -9.02
CA GLY A 64 10.69 -13.66 -9.31
C GLY A 64 9.29 -13.89 -9.88
N SER A 65 8.88 -15.12 -10.13
CA SER A 65 7.48 -15.43 -10.49
C SER A 65 6.54 -15.20 -9.30
N ILE A 66 5.24 -15.05 -9.55
CA ILE A 66 4.26 -14.73 -8.52
C ILE A 66 3.20 -15.83 -8.50
N ASP A 67 3.02 -16.46 -7.33
CA ASP A 67 1.98 -17.46 -7.09
C ASP A 67 0.90 -16.88 -6.16
N VAL A 68 -0.29 -16.66 -6.70
CA VAL A 68 -1.51 -16.28 -5.97
C VAL A 68 -2.60 -17.35 -6.06
N THR A 69 -2.26 -18.52 -6.59
CA THR A 69 -3.16 -19.62 -6.91
C THR A 69 -2.99 -20.84 -5.98
N GLY A 70 -1.96 -20.80 -5.13
CA GLY A 70 -1.64 -21.95 -4.29
C GLY A 70 -0.91 -23.10 -4.99
N ALA A 71 -0.41 -22.86 -6.22
CA ALA A 71 0.27 -23.90 -7.00
C ALA A 71 1.57 -24.38 -6.32
N THR A 72 2.28 -23.51 -5.62
CA THR A 72 3.52 -23.84 -4.92
C THR A 72 3.33 -24.15 -3.44
N ARG A 73 2.33 -23.48 -2.81
CA ARG A 73 1.94 -23.69 -1.42
C ARG A 73 0.44 -23.42 -1.26
N PRO A 74 -0.32 -24.30 -0.58
CA PRO A 74 -1.78 -24.16 -0.45
C PRO A 74 -2.23 -22.84 0.21
N ASP A 75 -1.43 -22.28 1.10
CA ASP A 75 -1.69 -21.00 1.79
C ASP A 75 -1.43 -19.76 0.92
N ARG A 76 -1.01 -19.93 -0.34
CA ARG A 76 -0.91 -18.85 -1.34
C ARG A 76 -2.15 -18.70 -2.21
N ASP A 77 -3.16 -19.54 -2.01
CA ASP A 77 -4.40 -19.49 -2.80
C ASP A 77 -5.33 -18.39 -2.31
N VAL A 78 -5.06 -17.16 -2.81
CA VAL A 78 -5.84 -15.96 -2.47
C VAL A 78 -7.29 -16.09 -2.92
N ALA A 79 -7.49 -16.68 -4.10
CA ALA A 79 -8.81 -16.89 -4.67
C ALA A 79 -9.67 -17.77 -3.78
N ALA A 80 -9.13 -18.94 -3.39
CA ALA A 80 -9.84 -19.86 -2.52
C ALA A 80 -10.17 -19.26 -1.15
N PHE A 81 -9.31 -18.41 -0.59
CA PHE A 81 -9.62 -17.75 0.68
C PHE A 81 -10.77 -16.74 0.53
N ILE A 82 -10.77 -15.92 -0.54
CA ILE A 82 -11.85 -14.96 -0.80
C ILE A 82 -13.17 -15.70 -1.07
N ASP A 83 -13.13 -16.77 -1.85
CA ASP A 83 -14.30 -17.58 -2.19
C ASP A 83 -14.86 -18.27 -0.92
N LEU A 84 -13.99 -18.75 -0.04
CA LEU A 84 -14.39 -19.34 1.25
C LEU A 84 -15.07 -18.32 2.20
N CYS A 85 -14.67 -17.03 2.14
CA CYS A 85 -15.38 -15.95 2.84
C CYS A 85 -16.79 -15.76 2.25
N ALA A 86 -16.92 -15.78 0.92
CA ALA A 86 -18.21 -15.63 0.24
C ALA A 86 -19.19 -16.76 0.59
N GLU A 87 -18.71 -18.01 0.67
CA GLU A 87 -19.52 -19.19 1.09
C GLU A 87 -20.11 -19.04 2.48
N ARG A 88 -19.50 -18.21 3.35
CA ARG A 88 -19.96 -17.91 4.71
C ARG A 88 -20.77 -16.62 4.81
N GLY A 89 -21.10 -16.00 3.67
CA GLY A 89 -21.81 -14.73 3.65
C GLY A 89 -20.99 -13.53 4.15
N LEU A 90 -19.67 -13.67 4.20
CA LEU A 90 -18.77 -12.60 4.62
C LEU A 90 -18.34 -11.76 3.43
N TRP A 91 -18.42 -10.44 3.57
CA TRP A 91 -17.75 -9.51 2.67
C TRP A 91 -16.24 -9.60 2.84
N PHE A 92 -15.52 -9.15 1.84
CA PHE A 92 -14.06 -9.16 1.87
C PHE A 92 -13.47 -7.78 1.62
N PHE A 93 -12.52 -7.39 2.46
CA PHE A 93 -11.73 -6.19 2.31
C PHE A 93 -10.28 -6.59 1.94
N ALA A 94 -9.93 -6.44 0.67
CA ALA A 94 -8.62 -6.83 0.14
C ALA A 94 -7.58 -5.75 0.41
N ARG A 95 -6.38 -6.14 0.88
CA ARG A 95 -5.29 -5.23 1.22
C ARG A 95 -3.97 -5.72 0.58
N PRO A 96 -3.79 -5.55 -0.77
CA PRO A 96 -2.66 -6.12 -1.52
C PRO A 96 -1.35 -5.34 -1.41
N GLY A 97 -1.26 -4.30 -0.63
CA GLY A 97 -0.08 -3.45 -0.54
C GLY A 97 0.13 -2.58 -1.77
N PRO A 98 1.39 -2.36 -2.21
CA PRO A 98 2.61 -3.19 -2.04
C PRO A 98 3.21 -3.19 -0.64
N PHE A 99 3.11 -2.10 0.11
CA PHE A 99 3.60 -1.96 1.46
C PHE A 99 2.45 -2.29 2.43
N VAL A 100 2.63 -3.29 3.28
CA VAL A 100 1.55 -3.78 4.16
C VAL A 100 1.87 -3.68 5.64
N MET A 101 3.13 -3.47 6.01
CA MET A 101 3.61 -3.58 7.39
C MET A 101 3.28 -4.96 8.00
N ALA A 102 2.24 -5.07 8.78
CA ALA A 102 1.70 -6.33 9.31
C ALA A 102 2.75 -7.19 10.01
N GLU A 103 3.75 -6.56 10.66
CA GLU A 103 4.91 -7.23 11.30
C GLU A 103 5.62 -8.24 10.37
N LEU A 104 5.59 -7.97 9.07
CA LEU A 104 6.31 -8.75 8.08
C LEU A 104 7.71 -8.18 7.83
N MET A 105 8.62 -9.07 7.48
CA MET A 105 9.94 -8.65 7.01
C MET A 105 9.80 -7.74 5.79
N ASN A 106 10.62 -6.68 5.73
CA ASN A 106 10.58 -5.67 4.67
C ASN A 106 9.19 -5.07 4.43
N GLU A 107 8.36 -5.05 5.47
CA GLU A 107 7.00 -4.51 5.41
C GLU A 107 6.13 -5.14 4.30
N GLY A 108 6.43 -6.38 3.93
CA GLY A 108 5.73 -7.12 2.87
C GLY A 108 6.30 -6.94 1.46
N ILE A 109 7.37 -6.17 1.29
CA ILE A 109 8.08 -6.01 0.01
C ILE A 109 9.08 -7.17 -0.19
N PRO A 110 9.18 -7.79 -1.38
CA PRO A 110 10.12 -8.86 -1.66
C PRO A 110 11.59 -8.47 -1.44
N TYR A 111 12.38 -9.38 -0.87
CA TYR A 111 13.83 -9.19 -0.68
C TYR A 111 14.57 -8.88 -1.97
N ARG A 112 14.09 -9.42 -3.10
CA ARG A 112 14.66 -9.18 -4.42
C ARG A 112 14.73 -7.70 -4.74
N ILE A 113 13.69 -6.92 -4.41
CA ILE A 113 13.64 -5.48 -4.67
C ILE A 113 14.80 -4.76 -3.98
N TYR A 114 15.07 -5.04 -2.71
CA TYR A 114 16.17 -4.41 -1.97
C TYR A 114 17.55 -4.88 -2.44
N ARG A 115 17.65 -6.12 -2.90
CA ARG A 115 18.90 -6.70 -3.39
C ARG A 115 19.28 -6.20 -4.78
N GLU A 116 18.32 -6.13 -5.68
CA GLU A 116 18.54 -5.77 -7.09
C GLU A 116 18.50 -4.25 -7.30
N HIS A 117 17.77 -3.54 -6.44
CA HIS A 117 17.54 -2.10 -6.54
C HIS A 117 17.85 -1.37 -5.23
N PRO A 118 19.11 -1.45 -4.75
CA PRO A 118 19.50 -0.79 -3.50
C PRO A 118 19.39 0.74 -3.55
N GLU A 119 19.34 1.33 -4.76
CA GLU A 119 19.13 2.75 -5.00
C GLU A 119 17.71 3.22 -4.63
N LEU A 120 16.76 2.30 -4.49
CA LEU A 120 15.38 2.63 -4.10
C LEU A 120 15.24 2.98 -2.62
N VAL A 121 16.23 2.66 -1.79
CA VAL A 121 16.20 3.02 -0.37
C VAL A 121 16.48 4.50 -0.21
N PRO A 122 15.56 5.28 0.38
CA PRO A 122 15.71 6.72 0.50
C PRO A 122 16.93 7.12 1.35
N VAL A 123 17.33 8.38 1.21
CA VAL A 123 18.33 9.03 2.06
C VAL A 123 17.65 9.97 3.04
N GLY A 124 18.07 9.93 4.29
CA GLY A 124 17.61 10.85 5.32
C GLY A 124 18.29 12.22 5.27
N TRP A 125 18.03 13.03 6.30
CA TRP A 125 18.60 14.39 6.44
C TRP A 125 20.13 14.42 6.49
N ASP A 126 20.74 13.35 6.99
CA ASP A 126 22.20 13.17 7.14
C ASP A 126 22.87 12.68 5.86
N GLY A 127 22.11 12.46 4.80
CA GLY A 127 22.60 11.90 3.54
C GLY A 127 22.89 10.39 3.60
N VAL A 128 22.52 9.74 4.69
CA VAL A 128 22.68 8.28 4.89
C VAL A 128 21.37 7.58 4.51
N ARG A 129 21.47 6.35 4.05
CA ARG A 129 20.27 5.53 3.79
C ARG A 129 19.42 5.40 5.05
N THR A 130 18.12 5.57 4.89
CA THR A 130 17.19 5.51 6.02
C THR A 130 17.19 4.11 6.65
N PRO A 131 17.10 4.02 7.98
CA PRO A 131 16.97 2.74 8.66
C PRO A 131 15.60 2.10 8.45
N SER A 132 14.61 2.91 8.10
CA SER A 132 13.29 2.45 7.69
C SER A 132 13.40 1.71 6.35
N ARG A 133 12.65 0.63 6.21
CA ARG A 133 12.62 -0.14 4.96
C ARG A 133 11.61 0.42 3.95
N THR A 134 11.43 1.73 3.96
CA THR A 134 10.69 2.45 2.94
C THR A 134 11.45 2.44 1.62
N LEU A 135 10.74 2.66 0.53
CA LEU A 135 11.31 2.75 -0.81
C LEU A 135 10.91 4.07 -1.45
N ASP A 136 11.66 4.49 -2.45
CA ASP A 136 11.30 5.63 -3.30
C ASP A 136 10.07 5.28 -4.15
N TYR A 137 8.91 5.66 -3.66
CA TYR A 137 7.60 5.37 -4.27
C TYR A 137 7.41 6.02 -5.64
N LEU A 138 8.17 7.05 -5.96
CA LEU A 138 8.10 7.76 -7.23
C LEU A 138 9.14 7.27 -8.24
N ASN A 139 10.03 6.36 -7.81
CA ASN A 139 11.04 5.81 -8.69
C ASN A 139 10.39 4.94 -9.79
N PRO A 140 10.69 5.19 -11.08
CA PRO A 140 10.12 4.43 -12.18
C PRO A 140 10.37 2.91 -12.09
N VAL A 141 11.50 2.50 -11.53
CA VAL A 141 11.84 1.08 -11.32
C VAL A 141 10.88 0.46 -10.30
N PHE A 142 10.69 1.11 -9.14
CA PHE A 142 9.74 0.63 -8.14
C PHE A 142 8.32 0.57 -8.69
N LEU A 143 7.89 1.61 -9.40
CA LEU A 143 6.57 1.64 -10.03
C LEU A 143 6.38 0.55 -11.08
N ALA A 144 7.43 0.17 -11.82
CA ALA A 144 7.37 -0.94 -12.77
C ALA A 144 7.18 -2.28 -12.04
N GLU A 145 7.90 -2.50 -10.94
CA GLU A 145 7.76 -3.69 -10.11
C GLU A 145 6.39 -3.78 -9.44
N VAL A 146 5.87 -2.68 -8.91
CA VAL A 146 4.50 -2.63 -8.35
C VAL A 146 3.44 -2.93 -9.42
N ARG A 147 3.61 -2.41 -10.64
CA ARG A 147 2.71 -2.74 -11.76
C ARG A 147 2.71 -4.23 -12.07
N ARG A 148 3.86 -4.89 -11.99
CA ARG A 148 3.97 -6.35 -12.20
C ARG A 148 3.20 -7.11 -11.10
N TRP A 149 3.34 -6.70 -9.84
CA TRP A 149 2.55 -7.24 -8.72
C TRP A 149 1.06 -7.04 -8.94
N TYR A 150 0.63 -5.81 -9.22
CA TYR A 150 -0.77 -5.48 -9.44
C TYR A 150 -1.36 -6.15 -10.67
N ALA A 151 -0.59 -6.31 -11.75
CA ALA A 151 -1.05 -7.02 -12.94
C ALA A 151 -1.41 -8.50 -12.64
N THR A 152 -0.83 -9.08 -11.59
CA THR A 152 -1.14 -10.44 -11.16
C THR A 152 -2.31 -10.48 -10.17
N VAL A 153 -2.28 -9.66 -9.12
CA VAL A 153 -3.23 -9.78 -8.00
C VAL A 153 -4.56 -9.06 -8.27
N LEU A 154 -4.55 -7.89 -8.93
CA LEU A 154 -5.78 -7.10 -9.10
C LEU A 154 -6.83 -7.77 -10.01
N PRO A 155 -6.50 -8.47 -11.12
CA PRO A 155 -7.51 -9.18 -11.89
C PRO A 155 -8.23 -10.26 -11.08
N LEU A 156 -7.51 -10.97 -10.20
CA LEU A 156 -8.09 -11.98 -9.30
C LEU A 156 -9.08 -11.33 -8.32
N ILE A 157 -8.71 -10.19 -7.73
CA ILE A 157 -9.58 -9.44 -6.81
C ILE A 157 -10.78 -8.85 -7.59
N ALA A 158 -10.53 -8.26 -8.73
CA ALA A 158 -11.55 -7.59 -9.56
C ALA A 158 -12.67 -8.55 -9.98
N SER A 159 -12.31 -9.80 -10.34
CA SER A 159 -13.31 -10.82 -10.70
C SER A 159 -14.25 -11.20 -9.55
N ARG A 160 -13.88 -10.85 -8.30
CA ARG A 160 -14.62 -11.17 -7.06
C ARG A 160 -15.27 -9.94 -6.41
N THR A 161 -15.26 -8.79 -7.07
CA THR A 161 -15.96 -7.61 -6.55
C THR A 161 -17.48 -7.80 -6.57
N VAL A 162 -18.20 -7.10 -5.71
CA VAL A 162 -19.67 -7.09 -5.69
C VAL A 162 -20.26 -6.79 -7.06
N GLY A 163 -19.67 -5.82 -7.80
CA GLY A 163 -20.10 -5.48 -9.14
C GLY A 163 -20.01 -6.65 -10.14
N ASN A 164 -19.15 -7.62 -9.88
CA ASN A 164 -18.97 -8.83 -10.69
C ASN A 164 -19.62 -10.08 -10.04
N GLY A 165 -20.48 -9.87 -9.03
CA GLY A 165 -21.21 -10.94 -8.36
C GLY A 165 -20.46 -11.64 -7.23
N GLY A 166 -19.30 -11.14 -6.83
CA GLY A 166 -18.52 -11.65 -5.70
C GLY A 166 -18.80 -10.90 -4.39
N ASN A 167 -17.85 -10.97 -3.47
CA ASN A 167 -17.97 -10.44 -2.11
C ASN A 167 -16.93 -9.38 -1.74
N VAL A 168 -16.05 -8.98 -2.65
CA VAL A 168 -15.07 -7.93 -2.37
C VAL A 168 -15.74 -6.57 -2.42
N ILE A 169 -15.75 -5.87 -1.28
CA ILE A 169 -16.40 -4.56 -1.11
C ILE A 169 -15.42 -3.38 -1.07
N ALA A 170 -14.16 -3.65 -0.73
CA ALA A 170 -13.16 -2.59 -0.59
C ALA A 170 -11.76 -3.10 -0.95
N LEU A 171 -10.93 -2.15 -1.37
CA LEU A 171 -9.52 -2.36 -1.68
C LEU A 171 -8.71 -1.27 -0.98
N GLN A 172 -7.75 -1.67 -0.15
CA GLN A 172 -6.76 -0.77 0.42
C GLN A 172 -5.43 -0.94 -0.32
N LEU A 173 -5.06 0.07 -1.08
CA LEU A 173 -3.75 0.16 -1.69
C LEU A 173 -2.80 0.76 -0.67
N ASP A 174 -1.72 0.02 -0.39
CA ASP A 174 -0.76 0.39 0.62
C ASP A 174 -1.31 0.42 2.07
N ASN A 175 -0.42 0.59 3.06
CA ASN A 175 -0.81 0.67 4.47
C ASN A 175 0.14 1.61 5.21
N GLU A 176 -0.43 2.52 6.03
CA GLU A 176 0.31 3.45 6.90
C GLU A 176 1.42 4.23 6.18
N ILE A 177 1.10 4.74 4.99
CA ILE A 177 2.03 5.49 4.14
C ILE A 177 2.62 6.67 4.92
N GLY A 178 3.96 6.73 4.96
CA GLY A 178 4.68 7.78 5.65
C GLY A 178 4.88 7.56 7.16
N MET A 179 4.24 6.57 7.79
CA MET A 179 4.40 6.33 9.21
C MET A 179 5.86 6.01 9.58
N LEU A 180 6.54 5.17 8.82
CA LEU A 180 7.94 4.83 9.11
C LEU A 180 8.88 6.03 8.99
N ALA A 181 8.66 6.91 8.01
CA ALA A 181 9.43 8.14 7.90
C ALA A 181 9.21 9.04 9.13
N TRP A 182 7.98 9.13 9.61
CA TRP A 182 7.65 9.91 10.81
C TRP A 182 8.23 9.29 12.09
N VAL A 183 8.05 7.98 12.31
CA VAL A 183 8.53 7.27 13.51
C VAL A 183 10.06 7.27 13.61
N THR A 184 10.75 7.10 12.49
CA THR A 184 12.22 7.09 12.45
C THR A 184 12.83 8.48 12.30
N ASN A 185 12.01 9.52 12.15
CA ASN A 185 12.45 10.88 11.78
C ASN A 185 13.38 10.90 10.57
N SER A 186 13.08 10.06 9.59
CA SER A 186 13.89 9.85 8.38
C SER A 186 13.02 10.13 7.15
N PRO A 187 12.87 11.41 6.78
CA PRO A 187 12.06 11.76 5.61
C PRO A 187 12.70 11.20 4.34
N ASP A 188 11.84 10.94 3.38
CA ASP A 188 12.25 10.55 2.04
C ASP A 188 12.76 11.76 1.26
N LEU A 189 14.05 11.82 1.01
CA LEU A 189 14.71 12.88 0.24
C LEU A 189 15.24 12.36 -1.11
N THR A 190 14.53 11.40 -1.71
CA THR A 190 14.89 10.91 -3.03
C THR A 190 14.75 12.00 -4.10
N PRO A 191 15.57 11.95 -5.17
CA PRO A 191 15.47 12.91 -6.27
C PRO A 191 14.07 12.94 -6.91
N HIS A 192 13.39 11.82 -6.99
CA HIS A 192 12.04 11.73 -7.57
C HIS A 192 11.00 12.44 -6.71
N LEU A 193 11.03 12.23 -5.39
CA LEU A 193 10.12 12.93 -4.48
C LEU A 193 10.35 14.42 -4.49
N LEU A 194 11.62 14.86 -4.46
CA LEU A 194 11.97 16.26 -4.49
C LEU A 194 11.52 16.95 -5.78
N ALA A 195 11.70 16.29 -6.93
CA ALA A 195 11.24 16.80 -8.21
C ALA A 195 9.72 16.90 -8.28
N ASP A 196 9.00 15.92 -7.71
CA ASP A 196 7.54 15.92 -7.68
C ASP A 196 6.99 16.98 -6.72
N PHE A 197 7.57 17.10 -5.53
CA PHE A 197 7.22 18.16 -4.58
C PHE A 197 7.45 19.55 -5.17
N ARG A 198 8.57 19.77 -5.88
CA ARG A 198 8.83 21.02 -6.59
C ARG A 198 7.75 21.33 -7.64
N ARG A 199 7.36 20.33 -8.46
CA ARG A 199 6.27 20.50 -9.43
C ARG A 199 4.96 20.87 -8.75
N TRP A 200 4.63 20.20 -7.64
CA TRP A 200 3.43 20.47 -6.86
C TRP A 200 3.42 21.89 -6.29
N VAL A 201 4.55 22.34 -5.71
CA VAL A 201 4.69 23.71 -5.19
C VAL A 201 4.51 24.73 -6.31
N LEU A 202 5.14 24.55 -7.47
CA LEU A 202 4.99 25.45 -8.61
C LEU A 202 3.57 25.49 -9.15
N PHE A 203 2.89 24.35 -9.19
CA PHE A 203 1.50 24.27 -9.61
C PHE A 203 0.55 24.92 -8.60
N ARG A 204 0.76 24.67 -7.30
CA ARG A 204 -0.16 25.13 -6.24
C ARG A 204 -0.02 26.62 -5.95
N TYR A 205 1.19 27.16 -6.12
CA TYR A 205 1.55 28.52 -5.74
C TYR A 205 2.14 29.29 -6.93
N ALA A 206 1.53 29.16 -8.09
CA ALA A 206 1.95 29.85 -9.32
C ALA A 206 1.86 31.39 -9.25
N GLU A 207 1.45 31.95 -8.12
CA GLU A 207 1.40 33.39 -7.88
C GLU A 207 2.80 33.96 -7.62
N PRO A 208 3.22 35.00 -8.37
CA PRO A 208 4.53 35.62 -8.19
C PRO A 208 4.78 36.26 -6.83
N SER A 209 3.75 36.42 -6.01
CA SER A 209 3.79 37.08 -4.69
C SER A 209 4.31 36.18 -3.56
N MET A 210 4.32 34.86 -3.73
CA MET A 210 4.93 33.96 -2.75
C MET A 210 6.45 33.91 -2.96
N ARG A 211 7.16 34.62 -2.11
CA ARG A 211 8.61 34.56 -2.05
C ARG A 211 9.03 33.27 -1.34
N TYR A 212 9.24 32.22 -2.09
CA TYR A 212 10.02 31.10 -1.58
C TYR A 212 11.48 31.50 -1.50
N PRO A 213 12.17 31.20 -0.40
CA PRO A 213 13.56 31.60 -0.20
C PRO A 213 14.55 30.91 -1.14
N VAL A 214 14.08 29.99 -1.95
CA VAL A 214 14.90 29.23 -2.91
C VAL A 214 14.41 29.51 -4.32
N ALA A 215 15.35 29.80 -5.21
CA ALA A 215 15.06 29.88 -6.64
C ALA A 215 14.61 28.50 -7.13
N LEU A 216 13.31 28.24 -7.16
CA LEU A 216 12.71 26.98 -7.63
C LEU A 216 13.07 26.66 -9.10
N ALA A 217 13.68 27.62 -9.78
CA ALA A 217 14.14 27.47 -11.17
C ALA A 217 15.48 26.70 -11.28
N ASP A 218 16.28 26.64 -10.22
CA ASP A 218 17.59 26.03 -10.21
C ASP A 218 17.59 24.73 -9.40
N ASP A 219 17.81 23.61 -10.09
CA ASP A 219 17.82 22.26 -9.47
C ASP A 219 18.94 22.11 -8.44
N ALA A 220 20.08 22.73 -8.65
CA ALA A 220 21.21 22.66 -7.71
C ALA A 220 20.92 23.44 -6.43
N ALA A 221 20.34 24.64 -6.56
CA ALA A 221 19.92 25.45 -5.41
C ALA A 221 18.80 24.78 -4.62
N TRP A 222 17.84 24.16 -5.29
CA TRP A 222 16.79 23.36 -4.65
C TRP A 222 17.35 22.17 -3.88
N ALA A 223 18.23 21.38 -4.51
CA ALA A 223 18.87 20.25 -3.87
C ALA A 223 19.73 20.65 -2.67
N ALA A 224 20.42 21.80 -2.74
CA ALA A 224 21.18 22.35 -1.63
C ALA A 224 20.28 22.80 -0.46
N ALA A 225 19.17 23.47 -0.77
CA ALA A 225 18.20 23.94 0.23
C ALA A 225 17.52 22.78 0.97
N VAL A 226 17.20 21.71 0.27
CA VAL A 226 16.58 20.53 0.88
C VAL A 226 17.59 19.70 1.68
N ARG A 227 18.87 19.75 1.34
CA ARG A 227 19.94 19.10 2.13
C ARG A 227 20.26 19.84 3.45
N SER A 228 19.84 21.09 3.58
CA SER A 228 19.98 21.90 4.79
C SER A 228 18.60 22.32 5.32
N PRO A 229 17.80 21.38 5.82
CA PRO A 229 16.39 21.65 6.19
C PRO A 229 16.24 22.68 7.29
N GLN A 230 17.16 22.73 8.25
CA GLN A 230 17.11 23.70 9.35
C GLN A 230 17.28 25.12 8.84
N GLU A 231 18.12 25.35 7.84
CA GLU A 231 18.31 26.64 7.22
C GLU A 231 17.17 27.01 6.27
N ALA A 232 16.65 26.04 5.53
CA ALA A 232 15.52 26.24 4.63
C ALA A 232 14.24 26.58 5.40
N TRP A 233 13.96 25.89 6.51
CA TRP A 233 12.83 26.20 7.38
C TRP A 233 13.00 27.54 8.12
N ALA A 234 14.18 27.84 8.61
CA ALA A 234 14.47 29.15 9.23
C ALA A 234 14.33 30.32 8.25
N GLY A 235 14.61 30.10 6.97
CA GLY A 235 14.39 31.07 5.90
C GLY A 235 12.92 31.24 5.49
N ALA A 236 12.12 30.18 5.56
CA ALA A 236 10.71 30.19 5.20
C ALA A 236 9.80 30.85 6.27
N LEU A 237 10.29 30.95 7.50
CA LEU A 237 9.55 31.53 8.63
C LEU A 237 9.92 33.00 8.91
N ARG A 238 10.79 33.62 8.11
CA ARG A 238 11.15 35.04 8.16
C ARG A 238 10.57 35.78 6.96
#